data_761c0b075f2e62abc624f4d3ff502843
#
_entry.id   761c0b075f2e62abc624f4d3ff502843
#
_cell.length_a   1.000
_cell.length_b   1.000
_cell.length_c   1.000
_cell.angle_alpha   90.00
_cell.angle_beta   90.00
_cell.angle_gamma   90.00
#
_symmetry.space_group_name_H-M   'P 1'
#
loop_
_entity.id
_entity.type
_entity.pdbx_description
1 polymer ?
#
loop_
_entity_poly.entity_id
_entity_poly.type
_entity_poly.pdbx_seq_one_letter_code
_entity_poly.pdbx_strand_id
1 'polypeptide(L)'
;SYAATAPKEEQAKQPTIIYVMDESYWDVSELEQYGITFDTDVSQNLHALQQTSAYGRAYSPSFGGGTCDVEFEALTGYSVSFLPSGSKPYQQHVTKPMFALPNYLKLKGYQTAAVHCFWAKYWSRDKAYPNLGFSDFISLEDMHGVTKVRKHYWTSGLVTDDSMADQIIQQYEKMSTSSDKPIFLHAVTMQN
;
A
#
# COMPACT_ATOMS: atom_id res chain seq x y z
N SER A 1 41.77 -23.74 -19.68
CA SER A 1 40.58 -22.91 -19.66
C SER A 1 39.50 -23.63 -18.86
N TYR A 2 39.33 -23.25 -17.61
CA TYR A 2 38.24 -23.70 -16.76
C TYR A 2 37.03 -22.78 -17.04
N ALA A 3 36.16 -23.16 -17.96
CA ALA A 3 34.84 -22.63 -18.08
C ALA A 3 33.96 -23.43 -17.12
N ALA A 4 33.86 -22.99 -15.85
CA ALA A 4 32.85 -23.47 -14.94
C ALA A 4 31.50 -23.00 -15.51
N THR A 5 30.71 -23.91 -16.05
CA THR A 5 29.29 -23.73 -16.30
C THR A 5 28.65 -23.58 -14.94
N ALA A 6 28.35 -22.31 -14.55
CA ALA A 6 27.48 -22.05 -13.41
C ALA A 6 26.17 -22.81 -13.64
N PRO A 7 25.64 -23.54 -12.64
CA PRO A 7 24.32 -24.14 -12.74
C PRO A 7 23.34 -23.03 -13.14
N LYS A 8 22.51 -23.29 -14.17
CA LYS A 8 21.33 -22.45 -14.41
C LYS A 8 20.53 -22.52 -13.13
N GLU A 9 20.56 -21.44 -12.33
CA GLU A 9 19.58 -21.27 -11.28
C GLU A 9 18.21 -21.38 -11.98
N GLU A 10 17.43 -22.39 -11.61
CA GLU A 10 16.00 -22.40 -11.93
C GLU A 10 15.47 -21.08 -11.43
N GLN A 11 15.06 -20.21 -12.35
CA GLN A 11 14.51 -18.91 -11.97
C GLN A 11 13.26 -19.19 -11.14
N ALA A 12 13.40 -19.08 -9.82
CA ALA A 12 12.28 -19.23 -8.90
C ALA A 12 11.16 -18.30 -9.38
N LYS A 13 9.96 -18.84 -9.51
CA LYS A 13 8.79 -18.07 -9.95
C LYS A 13 8.64 -16.86 -9.02
N GLN A 14 8.74 -15.68 -9.59
CA GLN A 14 8.61 -14.44 -8.82
C GLN A 14 7.22 -14.36 -8.20
N PRO A 15 7.08 -14.13 -6.89
CA PRO A 15 5.78 -14.11 -6.23
C PRO A 15 4.97 -12.88 -6.62
N THR A 16 3.66 -12.98 -6.57
CA THR A 16 2.78 -11.81 -6.48
C THR A 16 3.01 -11.11 -5.15
N ILE A 17 3.09 -9.80 -5.18
CA ILE A 17 3.25 -8.95 -3.99
C ILE A 17 2.04 -8.02 -3.91
N ILE A 18 1.22 -8.18 -2.89
CA ILE A 18 0.13 -7.27 -2.54
C ILE A 18 0.57 -6.52 -1.29
N TYR A 19 0.81 -5.22 -1.42
CA TYR A 19 1.34 -4.38 -0.36
C TYR A 19 0.27 -3.41 0.11
N VAL A 20 -0.43 -3.77 1.18
CA VAL A 20 -1.53 -2.99 1.73
C VAL A 20 -1.01 -2.11 2.86
N MET A 21 -1.30 -0.82 2.78
CA MET A 21 -1.24 0.10 3.89
C MET A 21 -2.65 0.31 4.42
N ASP A 22 -2.93 -0.31 5.56
CA ASP A 22 -4.19 -0.18 6.27
C ASP A 22 -4.13 1.11 7.09
N GLU A 23 -4.74 2.15 6.54
CA GLU A 23 -4.65 3.53 7.05
C GLU A 23 -5.22 3.63 8.45
N SER A 24 -4.41 4.18 9.36
CA SER A 24 -4.77 4.38 10.77
C SER A 24 -5.14 3.09 11.52
N TYR A 25 -4.87 1.91 10.95
CA TYR A 25 -5.12 0.65 11.65
C TYR A 25 -4.23 0.53 12.88
N TRP A 26 -4.84 0.10 13.97
CA TRP A 26 -4.17 -0.17 15.22
C TRP A 26 -4.89 -1.33 15.94
N ASP A 27 -4.11 -2.25 16.50
CA ASP A 27 -4.67 -3.35 17.27
C ASP A 27 -5.17 -2.84 18.62
N VAL A 28 -6.49 -2.65 18.72
CA VAL A 28 -7.11 -2.12 19.94
C VAL A 28 -6.98 -3.05 21.16
N SER A 29 -6.67 -4.34 20.95
CA SER A 29 -6.39 -5.28 22.04
C SER A 29 -5.18 -4.86 22.89
N GLU A 30 -4.28 -4.03 22.33
CA GLU A 30 -3.17 -3.45 23.09
C GLU A 30 -3.64 -2.56 24.27
N LEU A 31 -4.91 -2.13 24.29
CA LEU A 31 -5.48 -1.40 25.43
C LEU A 31 -5.65 -2.27 26.68
N GLU A 32 -5.58 -3.60 26.55
CA GLU A 32 -5.67 -4.51 27.71
C GLU A 32 -4.54 -4.25 28.71
N GLN A 33 -3.37 -3.85 28.25
CA GLN A 33 -2.25 -3.45 29.12
C GLN A 33 -2.58 -2.25 30.05
N TYR A 34 -3.62 -1.47 29.68
CA TYR A 34 -4.11 -0.31 30.46
C TYR A 34 -5.40 -0.64 31.24
N GLY A 35 -5.80 -1.92 31.31
CA GLY A 35 -6.96 -2.37 32.06
C GLY A 35 -8.29 -2.27 31.30
N ILE A 36 -8.27 -2.04 30.00
CA ILE A 36 -9.45 -2.12 29.14
C ILE A 36 -9.59 -3.56 28.66
N THR A 37 -10.74 -4.20 28.96
CA THR A 37 -11.00 -5.58 28.56
C THR A 37 -12.06 -5.65 27.49
N PHE A 38 -11.97 -6.64 26.62
CA PHE A 38 -12.91 -6.92 25.54
C PHE A 38 -13.55 -8.29 25.79
N ASP A 39 -14.85 -8.40 25.54
CA ASP A 39 -15.58 -9.67 25.70
C ASP A 39 -15.20 -10.70 24.62
N THR A 40 -14.65 -10.24 23.51
CA THR A 40 -14.20 -11.08 22.40
C THR A 40 -12.90 -10.52 21.81
N ASP A 41 -12.16 -11.35 21.10
CA ASP A 41 -11.00 -10.89 20.32
C ASP A 41 -11.48 -9.96 19.19
N VAL A 42 -11.21 -8.66 19.32
CA VAL A 42 -11.63 -7.62 18.38
C VAL A 42 -10.77 -7.57 17.11
N SER A 43 -9.61 -8.22 17.14
CA SER A 43 -8.63 -8.31 16.04
C SER A 43 -8.39 -9.74 15.59
N GLN A 44 -9.39 -10.63 15.73
CA GLN A 44 -9.25 -12.09 15.56
C GLN A 44 -8.57 -12.49 14.23
N ASN A 45 -8.87 -11.83 13.12
CA ASN A 45 -8.27 -12.14 11.82
C ASN A 45 -6.79 -11.78 11.77
N LEU A 46 -6.41 -10.64 12.35
CA LEU A 46 -5.01 -10.25 12.47
C LEU A 46 -4.24 -11.24 13.36
N HIS A 47 -4.79 -11.58 14.53
CA HIS A 47 -4.16 -12.53 15.45
C HIS A 47 -4.02 -13.92 14.82
N ALA A 48 -5.03 -14.37 14.06
CA ALA A 48 -4.93 -15.64 13.33
C ALA A 48 -3.83 -15.58 12.24
N LEU A 49 -3.70 -14.46 11.53
CA LEU A 49 -2.65 -14.28 10.53
C LEU A 49 -1.26 -14.25 11.15
N GLN A 50 -1.08 -13.64 12.32
CA GLN A 50 0.18 -13.59 13.04
C GLN A 50 0.69 -14.98 13.49
N GLN A 51 -0.23 -15.96 13.68
CA GLN A 51 0.16 -17.35 14.01
C GLN A 51 0.85 -18.08 12.85
N THR A 52 0.62 -17.64 11.62
CA THR A 52 1.06 -18.34 10.40
C THR A 52 1.99 -17.53 9.52
N SER A 53 2.26 -16.27 9.88
CA SER A 53 3.02 -15.32 9.08
C SER A 53 4.09 -14.61 9.90
N ALA A 54 5.10 -14.09 9.23
CA ALA A 54 6.05 -13.19 9.88
C ALA A 54 5.34 -11.87 10.23
N TYR A 55 5.52 -11.37 11.43
CA TYR A 55 4.98 -10.10 11.88
C TYR A 55 5.96 -9.33 12.75
N GLY A 56 5.69 -8.04 12.96
CA GLY A 56 6.50 -7.18 13.80
C GLY A 56 5.87 -5.79 13.93
N ARG A 57 6.49 -4.93 14.73
CA ARG A 57 6.08 -3.53 14.89
C ARG A 57 6.79 -2.67 13.86
N ALA A 58 6.05 -1.77 13.23
CA ALA A 58 6.57 -0.68 12.42
C ALA A 58 6.25 0.65 13.08
N TYR A 59 7.19 1.60 13.02
CA TYR A 59 6.99 2.94 13.51
C TYR A 59 6.61 3.86 12.35
N SER A 60 5.50 4.56 12.49
CA SER A 60 5.08 5.56 11.52
C SER A 60 5.95 6.83 11.65
N PRO A 61 6.40 7.43 10.55
CA PRO A 61 7.09 8.72 10.57
C PRO A 61 6.15 9.90 10.84
N SER A 62 4.86 9.68 10.80
CA SER A 62 3.82 10.70 10.96
C SER A 62 2.89 10.38 12.11
N PHE A 63 2.40 11.43 12.77
CA PHE A 63 1.37 11.37 13.79
C PHE A 63 0.20 12.27 13.40
N GLY A 64 -1.04 11.73 13.50
CA GLY A 64 -2.25 12.51 13.26
C GLY A 64 -2.48 12.93 11.81
N GLY A 65 -2.08 12.11 10.84
CA GLY A 65 -2.24 12.34 9.41
C GLY A 65 -0.92 12.35 8.66
N GLY A 66 -0.97 12.68 7.35
CA GLY A 66 0.23 12.67 6.51
C GLY A 66 0.53 11.30 5.92
N THR A 67 -0.48 10.56 5.49
CA THR A 67 -0.39 9.24 4.86
C THR A 67 0.68 9.17 3.77
N CYS A 68 0.84 10.24 2.96
CA CYS A 68 1.86 10.30 1.93
C CYS A 68 3.30 10.28 2.47
N ASP A 69 3.53 10.63 3.72
CA ASP A 69 4.84 10.55 4.37
C ASP A 69 5.20 9.09 4.63
N VAL A 70 4.24 8.32 5.14
CA VAL A 70 4.37 6.87 5.39
C VAL A 70 4.51 6.10 4.09
N GLU A 71 3.66 6.38 3.10
CA GLU A 71 3.77 5.78 1.76
C GLU A 71 5.13 6.05 1.12
N PHE A 72 5.62 7.30 1.23
CA PHE A 72 6.92 7.69 0.67
C PHE A 72 8.05 6.86 1.29
N GLU A 73 8.11 6.74 2.61
CA GLU A 73 9.13 5.91 3.27
C GLU A 73 9.00 4.44 2.90
N ALA A 74 7.79 3.90 2.91
CA ALA A 74 7.51 2.51 2.60
C ALA A 74 7.88 2.13 1.15
N LEU A 75 7.65 3.02 0.19
CA LEU A 75 7.89 2.77 -1.23
C LEU A 75 9.30 3.14 -1.69
N THR A 76 9.98 4.06 -1.02
CA THR A 76 11.30 4.54 -1.45
C THR A 76 12.45 4.10 -0.57
N GLY A 77 12.18 3.80 0.72
CA GLY A 77 13.20 3.57 1.73
C GLY A 77 13.91 4.86 2.19
N TYR A 78 13.50 6.04 1.71
CA TYR A 78 14.04 7.32 2.16
C TYR A 78 13.23 7.86 3.31
N SER A 79 13.89 8.34 4.37
CA SER A 79 13.17 8.93 5.50
C SER A 79 12.76 10.36 5.26
N VAL A 80 11.51 10.70 5.62
CA VAL A 80 11.01 12.08 5.61
C VAL A 80 11.71 12.97 6.63
N SER A 81 12.40 12.38 7.63
CA SER A 81 13.17 13.14 8.60
C SER A 81 14.32 13.96 8.00
N PHE A 82 14.76 13.60 6.77
CA PHE A 82 15.76 14.35 6.02
C PHE A 82 15.17 15.45 5.13
N LEU A 83 13.85 15.55 5.05
CA LEU A 83 13.18 16.61 4.32
C LEU A 83 12.98 17.85 5.21
N PRO A 84 12.84 19.05 4.63
CA PRO A 84 12.49 20.24 5.42
C PRO A 84 11.21 20.03 6.22
N SER A 85 11.16 20.57 7.44
CA SER A 85 10.00 20.44 8.32
C SER A 85 8.70 20.86 7.62
N GLY A 86 7.65 20.05 7.76
CA GLY A 86 6.34 20.28 7.13
C GLY A 86 6.27 19.93 5.64
N SER A 87 7.35 19.39 5.05
CA SER A 87 7.34 18.90 3.67
C SER A 87 6.29 17.80 3.48
N LYS A 88 5.67 17.80 2.29
CA LYS A 88 4.84 16.71 1.80
C LYS A 88 5.51 16.09 0.58
N PRO A 89 6.09 14.88 0.71
CA PRO A 89 6.96 14.29 -0.31
C PRO A 89 6.33 14.26 -1.70
N TYR A 90 5.09 13.79 -1.80
CA TYR A 90 4.40 13.65 -3.07
C TYR A 90 4.10 14.98 -3.76
N GLN A 91 3.90 16.04 -2.98
CA GLN A 91 3.60 17.37 -3.51
C GLN A 91 4.85 18.16 -3.90
N GLN A 92 5.97 17.93 -3.23
CA GLN A 92 7.14 18.81 -3.30
C GLN A 92 8.40 18.11 -3.82
N HIS A 93 8.54 16.80 -3.61
CA HIS A 93 9.79 16.09 -3.88
C HIS A 93 9.67 15.02 -4.96
N VAL A 94 8.51 14.34 -5.10
CA VAL A 94 8.28 13.33 -6.15
C VAL A 94 7.79 14.01 -7.43
N THR A 95 8.61 14.93 -7.97
CA THR A 95 8.26 15.74 -9.15
C THR A 95 8.81 15.17 -10.47
N LYS A 96 9.64 14.14 -10.39
CA LYS A 96 10.25 13.42 -11.52
C LYS A 96 10.48 11.97 -11.13
N PRO A 97 10.71 11.07 -12.11
CA PRO A 97 11.03 9.68 -11.81
C PRO A 97 12.19 9.57 -10.81
N MET A 98 12.00 8.74 -9.78
CA MET A 98 12.99 8.48 -8.75
C MET A 98 13.02 7.00 -8.40
N PHE A 99 14.08 6.55 -7.71
CA PHE A 99 14.16 5.19 -7.23
C PHE A 99 13.05 4.93 -6.20
N ALA A 100 12.29 3.87 -6.43
CA ALA A 100 11.26 3.38 -5.54
C ALA A 100 11.00 1.89 -5.80
N LEU A 101 10.38 1.22 -4.86
CA LEU A 101 10.07 -0.21 -4.96
C LEU A 101 9.29 -0.56 -6.24
N PRO A 102 8.25 0.19 -6.65
CA PRO A 102 7.56 -0.10 -7.92
C PRO A 102 8.48 -0.01 -9.15
N ASN A 103 9.34 1.02 -9.22
CA ASN A 103 10.31 1.16 -10.29
C ASN A 103 11.30 -0.01 -10.33
N TYR A 104 11.81 -0.42 -9.17
CA TYR A 104 12.71 -1.56 -9.06
C TYR A 104 12.03 -2.87 -9.52
N LEU A 105 10.82 -3.13 -9.04
CA LEU A 105 10.07 -4.33 -9.40
C LEU A 105 9.69 -4.34 -10.89
N LYS A 106 9.37 -3.18 -11.46
CA LYS A 106 9.14 -3.05 -12.90
C LYS A 106 10.37 -3.45 -13.72
N LEU A 107 11.58 -3.07 -13.28
CA LEU A 107 12.83 -3.52 -13.91
C LEU A 107 13.04 -5.04 -13.77
N LYS A 108 12.44 -5.68 -12.77
CA LYS A 108 12.42 -7.14 -12.58
C LYS A 108 11.28 -7.82 -13.36
N GLY A 109 10.53 -7.10 -14.17
CA GLY A 109 9.47 -7.64 -15.02
C GLY A 109 8.08 -7.66 -14.41
N TYR A 110 7.87 -7.06 -13.23
CA TYR A 110 6.57 -6.96 -12.61
C TYR A 110 5.64 -6.00 -13.36
N GLN A 111 4.35 -6.33 -13.39
CA GLN A 111 3.27 -5.37 -13.57
C GLN A 111 3.12 -4.59 -12.26
N THR A 112 2.89 -3.29 -12.33
CA THR A 112 2.79 -2.44 -11.13
C THR A 112 1.52 -1.62 -11.17
N ALA A 113 0.70 -1.71 -10.12
CA ALA A 113 -0.50 -0.90 -9.97
C ALA A 113 -0.66 -0.41 -8.53
N ALA A 114 -1.37 0.71 -8.37
CA ALA A 114 -1.79 1.23 -7.09
C ALA A 114 -3.32 1.37 -7.04
N VAL A 115 -3.91 1.15 -5.87
CA VAL A 115 -5.34 1.31 -5.60
C VAL A 115 -5.50 2.17 -4.35
N HIS A 116 -6.30 3.24 -4.45
CA HIS A 116 -6.61 4.10 -3.30
C HIS A 116 -8.04 4.63 -3.38
N CYS A 117 -8.81 4.36 -2.37
CA CYS A 117 -10.24 4.67 -2.32
C CYS A 117 -10.56 6.14 -1.97
N PHE A 118 -9.69 7.06 -2.40
CA PHE A 118 -9.89 8.50 -2.31
C PHE A 118 -9.47 9.21 -3.60
N TRP A 119 -9.62 10.55 -3.64
CA TRP A 119 -9.36 11.36 -4.84
C TRP A 119 -7.91 11.24 -5.31
N ALA A 120 -7.72 10.98 -6.60
CA ALA A 120 -6.38 10.84 -7.19
C ALA A 120 -5.46 12.04 -6.93
N LYS A 121 -6.03 13.23 -6.92
CA LYS A 121 -5.29 14.48 -6.67
C LYS A 121 -4.92 14.71 -5.20
N TYR A 122 -5.54 13.96 -4.29
CA TYR A 122 -5.23 14.10 -2.87
C TYR A 122 -3.79 13.65 -2.61
N TRP A 123 -3.02 14.45 -1.91
CA TRP A 123 -1.56 14.30 -1.79
C TRP A 123 -0.82 14.28 -3.14
N SER A 124 -1.45 14.67 -4.26
CA SER A 124 -0.86 14.64 -5.61
C SER A 124 -0.44 13.22 -6.07
N ARG A 125 -1.17 12.17 -5.66
CA ARG A 125 -0.88 10.79 -6.06
C ARG A 125 -0.94 10.59 -7.57
N ASP A 126 -1.85 11.29 -8.26
CA ASP A 126 -1.95 11.32 -9.72
C ASP A 126 -0.62 11.65 -10.42
N LYS A 127 0.25 12.43 -9.76
CA LYS A 127 1.58 12.82 -10.27
C LYS A 127 2.70 11.99 -9.67
N ALA A 128 2.59 11.67 -8.38
CA ALA A 128 3.63 10.98 -7.64
C ALA A 128 3.75 9.50 -8.04
N TYR A 129 2.63 8.78 -8.17
CA TYR A 129 2.65 7.35 -8.44
C TYR A 129 3.31 6.98 -9.78
N PRO A 130 3.05 7.67 -10.91
CA PRO A 130 3.81 7.44 -12.14
C PRO A 130 5.32 7.65 -11.96
N ASN A 131 5.74 8.65 -11.19
CA ASN A 131 7.15 8.94 -10.91
C ASN A 131 7.80 7.88 -10.01
N LEU A 132 7.01 7.23 -9.15
CA LEU A 132 7.46 6.11 -8.32
C LEU A 132 7.48 4.77 -9.09
N GLY A 133 6.88 4.71 -10.29
CA GLY A 133 6.94 3.55 -11.18
C GLY A 133 5.66 2.74 -11.28
N PHE A 134 4.55 3.19 -10.72
CA PHE A 134 3.26 2.56 -10.98
C PHE A 134 2.84 2.80 -12.43
N SER A 135 2.43 1.73 -13.12
CA SER A 135 1.93 1.79 -14.48
C SER A 135 0.43 2.11 -14.53
N ASP A 136 -0.28 1.74 -13.47
CA ASP A 136 -1.71 1.95 -13.30
C ASP A 136 -2.00 2.54 -11.92
N PHE A 137 -3.00 3.42 -11.84
CA PHE A 137 -3.50 3.95 -10.58
C PHE A 137 -5.02 4.01 -10.61
N ILE A 138 -5.66 3.22 -9.75
CA ILE A 138 -7.11 3.15 -9.56
C ILE A 138 -7.45 3.98 -8.34
N SER A 139 -8.14 5.08 -8.57
CA SER A 139 -8.60 6.01 -7.53
C SER A 139 -10.11 5.91 -7.32
N LEU A 140 -10.64 6.68 -6.37
CA LEU A 140 -12.09 6.73 -6.12
C LEU A 140 -12.90 7.09 -7.37
N GLU A 141 -12.33 7.89 -8.27
CA GLU A 141 -12.99 8.30 -9.51
C GLU A 141 -13.21 7.13 -10.49
N ASP A 142 -12.39 6.08 -10.37
CA ASP A 142 -12.44 4.89 -11.21
C ASP A 142 -13.28 3.77 -10.61
N MET A 143 -13.66 3.90 -9.33
CA MET A 143 -14.36 2.86 -8.58
C MET A 143 -15.87 2.95 -8.78
N HIS A 144 -16.52 1.80 -8.98
CA HIS A 144 -17.96 1.69 -9.14
C HIS A 144 -18.54 0.70 -8.12
N GLY A 145 -19.77 0.97 -7.67
CA GLY A 145 -20.50 0.05 -6.77
C GLY A 145 -19.94 -0.04 -5.36
N VAL A 146 -19.09 0.91 -4.95
CA VAL A 146 -18.49 0.90 -3.61
C VAL A 146 -19.47 1.38 -2.55
N THR A 147 -19.46 0.71 -1.40
CA THR A 147 -20.17 1.13 -0.19
C THR A 147 -19.37 2.20 0.53
N LYS A 148 -20.07 3.22 1.04
CA LYS A 148 -19.46 4.30 1.82
C LYS A 148 -20.12 4.39 3.18
N VAL A 149 -19.29 4.56 4.20
CA VAL A 149 -19.74 4.82 5.57
C VAL A 149 -19.39 6.24 5.97
N ARG A 150 -20.16 6.77 6.94
CA ARG A 150 -19.89 8.03 7.61
C ARG A 150 -19.60 9.20 6.67
N LYS A 151 -20.52 10.13 6.62
CA LYS A 151 -20.32 11.41 5.93
C LYS A 151 -19.49 12.34 6.82
N HIS A 152 -18.45 12.92 6.23
CA HIS A 152 -17.71 14.02 6.82
C HIS A 152 -18.08 15.33 6.15
N TYR A 153 -17.82 16.46 6.81
CA TYR A 153 -18.07 17.79 6.24
C TYR A 153 -17.27 18.06 4.95
N TRP A 154 -16.19 17.32 4.74
CA TRP A 154 -15.30 17.46 3.58
C TRP A 154 -15.43 16.32 2.53
N THR A 155 -16.29 15.32 2.79
CA THR A 155 -16.52 14.20 1.85
C THR A 155 -17.94 13.64 1.98
N SER A 156 -18.41 13.02 0.88
CA SER A 156 -19.71 12.32 0.84
C SER A 156 -19.72 10.98 1.60
N GLY A 157 -18.62 10.59 2.20
CA GLY A 157 -18.40 9.35 2.93
C GLY A 157 -17.09 8.69 2.54
N LEU A 158 -16.60 7.81 3.39
CA LEU A 158 -15.40 7.01 3.16
C LEU A 158 -15.80 5.64 2.63
N VAL A 159 -15.07 5.12 1.67
CA VAL A 159 -15.25 3.75 1.15
C VAL A 159 -14.93 2.77 2.28
N THR A 160 -15.78 1.75 2.45
CA THR A 160 -15.56 0.70 3.46
C THR A 160 -14.36 -0.17 3.09
N ASP A 161 -13.71 -0.74 4.11
CA ASP A 161 -12.58 -1.64 3.89
C ASP A 161 -12.99 -2.91 3.12
N ASP A 162 -14.21 -3.43 3.32
CA ASP A 162 -14.76 -4.52 2.49
C ASP A 162 -14.81 -4.14 1.01
N SER A 163 -15.36 -2.94 0.69
CA SER A 163 -15.39 -2.46 -0.69
C SER A 163 -13.97 -2.20 -1.24
N MET A 164 -13.06 -1.73 -0.39
CA MET A 164 -11.66 -1.56 -0.79
C MET A 164 -10.98 -2.90 -1.07
N ALA A 165 -11.24 -3.93 -0.25
CA ALA A 165 -10.75 -5.28 -0.50
C ALA A 165 -11.26 -5.83 -1.84
N ASP A 166 -12.55 -5.63 -2.15
CA ASP A 166 -13.12 -6.02 -3.44
C ASP A 166 -12.43 -5.31 -4.62
N GLN A 167 -12.10 -4.02 -4.49
CA GLN A 167 -11.37 -3.28 -5.52
C GLN A 167 -9.93 -3.81 -5.71
N ILE A 168 -9.25 -4.19 -4.63
CA ILE A 168 -7.93 -4.83 -4.68
C ILE A 168 -8.01 -6.16 -5.42
N ILE A 169 -9.00 -7.00 -5.09
CA ILE A 169 -9.22 -8.30 -5.73
C ILE A 169 -9.52 -8.12 -7.22
N GLN A 170 -10.44 -7.23 -7.58
CA GLN A 170 -10.78 -6.93 -8.98
C GLN A 170 -9.56 -6.48 -9.78
N GLN A 171 -8.74 -5.60 -9.22
CA GLN A 171 -7.52 -5.14 -9.90
C GLN A 171 -6.50 -6.27 -10.03
N TYR A 172 -6.34 -7.11 -9.01
CA TYR A 172 -5.49 -8.29 -9.10
C TYR A 172 -5.96 -9.25 -10.20
N GLU A 173 -7.23 -9.57 -10.26
CA GLU A 173 -7.82 -10.45 -11.28
C GLU A 173 -7.63 -9.88 -12.69
N LYS A 174 -7.87 -8.59 -12.89
CA LYS A 174 -7.62 -7.90 -14.15
C LYS A 174 -6.15 -8.02 -14.58
N MET A 175 -5.21 -7.82 -13.66
CA MET A 175 -3.78 -7.92 -13.95
C MET A 175 -3.36 -9.35 -14.25
N SER A 176 -3.83 -10.33 -13.48
CA SER A 176 -3.48 -11.75 -13.63
C SER A 176 -4.03 -12.36 -14.92
N THR A 177 -5.17 -11.85 -15.43
CA THR A 177 -5.74 -12.29 -16.70
C THR A 177 -5.11 -11.59 -17.91
N SER A 178 -4.53 -10.40 -17.72
CA SER A 178 -3.93 -9.63 -18.81
C SER A 178 -2.53 -10.08 -19.21
N SER A 179 -1.80 -10.74 -18.31
CA SER A 179 -0.42 -11.15 -18.53
C SER A 179 0.07 -12.14 -17.47
N ASP A 180 0.98 -13.04 -17.85
CA ASP A 180 1.65 -13.99 -16.94
C ASP A 180 2.79 -13.36 -16.10
N LYS A 181 3.02 -12.06 -16.25
CA LYS A 181 4.04 -11.35 -15.46
C LYS A 181 3.66 -11.31 -13.97
N PRO A 182 4.64 -11.36 -13.07
CA PRO A 182 4.40 -11.19 -11.65
C PRO A 182 3.77 -9.81 -11.37
N ILE A 183 3.00 -9.74 -10.29
CA ILE A 183 2.21 -8.56 -9.95
C ILE A 183 2.76 -7.91 -8.69
N PHE A 184 2.94 -6.59 -8.72
CA PHE A 184 3.07 -5.73 -7.56
C PHE A 184 1.86 -4.80 -7.50
N LEU A 185 1.04 -4.99 -6.49
CA LEU A 185 -0.16 -4.20 -6.24
C LEU A 185 -0.05 -3.50 -4.89
N HIS A 186 0.02 -2.18 -4.90
CA HIS A 186 -0.02 -1.37 -3.69
C HIS A 186 -1.43 -0.85 -3.44
N ALA A 187 -1.87 -0.92 -2.19
CA ALA A 187 -3.19 -0.44 -1.81
C ALA A 187 -3.12 0.40 -0.54
N VAL A 188 -3.93 1.45 -0.47
CA VAL A 188 -4.07 2.32 0.71
C VAL A 188 -5.55 2.46 1.04
N THR A 189 -5.95 2.04 2.24
CA THR A 189 -7.32 2.15 2.73
C THR A 189 -7.66 3.59 3.18
N MET A 190 -8.88 3.82 3.63
CA MET A 190 -9.32 5.16 4.07
C MET A 190 -10.40 5.12 5.16
N GLN A 191 -10.92 3.95 5.51
CA GLN A 191 -11.91 3.80 6.58
C GLN A 191 -11.21 3.85 7.94
N ASN A 192 -11.40 4.94 8.69
CA ASN A 192 -10.86 5.13 10.04
C ASN A 192 -11.85 5.92 10.93
#